data_b0dec7ef1bb992e00cb09a20f33759fd
#
_entry.id   b0dec7ef1bb992e00cb09a20f33759fd
#
_cell.length_a   1.000
_cell.length_b   1.000
_cell.length_c   1.000
_cell.angle_alpha   90.00
_cell.angle_beta   90.00
_cell.angle_gamma   90.00
#
_symmetry.space_group_name_H-M   'P 1'
#
loop_
_entity.id
_entity.type
_entity.pdbx_description
1 polymer ?
#
loop_
_entity_poly.entity_id
_entity_poly.type
_entity_poly.pdbx_seq_one_letter_code
_entity_poly.pdbx_strand_id
1 'polypeptide(L)'
;MWAGYTPGMSSWPFRVGFGEDAHRLEAGRRLVLGGVDVPHAALGAVAHSDGDAVLHVVADALLSGLALGDIGGYFPDTAEQWRGMDSRVIVERALALVRERGWVPVNVAVVVTLDRPKLGPLRAEIARSVAALLSLPPGDVGVSFKTSEGLAPLHVQTRATVLLARLLARVEAAPGVGGE
;
A
#
# COMPACT_ATOMS: atom_id res chain seq x y z
N MET A 1 26.83 22.57 -3.84
CA MET A 1 25.53 23.29 -3.86
C MET A 1 24.78 22.80 -5.10
N TRP A 2 23.60 22.18 -4.96
CA TRP A 2 22.83 21.69 -6.10
C TRP A 2 22.18 22.88 -6.78
N ALA A 3 22.59 23.16 -8.03
CA ALA A 3 22.03 24.27 -8.80
C ALA A 3 20.53 23.98 -9.06
N GLY A 4 19.68 24.90 -8.65
CA GLY A 4 18.22 24.80 -8.84
C GLY A 4 17.40 24.47 -7.60
N TYR A 5 18.00 24.26 -6.44
CA TYR A 5 17.24 24.11 -5.18
C TYR A 5 16.89 25.48 -4.59
N THR A 6 15.62 25.82 -4.60
CA THR A 6 15.06 26.96 -3.87
C THR A 6 14.34 26.43 -2.63
N PRO A 7 14.82 26.74 -1.41
CA PRO A 7 14.11 26.35 -0.18
C PRO A 7 12.69 26.91 -0.17
N GLY A 8 11.71 26.05 0.12
CA GLY A 8 10.29 26.43 0.22
C GLY A 8 9.42 26.05 -0.99
N MET A 9 9.98 25.63 -2.12
CA MET A 9 9.21 25.06 -3.22
C MET A 9 9.40 23.54 -3.26
N SER A 10 8.41 22.80 -2.82
CA SER A 10 8.29 21.34 -3.06
C SER A 10 7.98 21.10 -4.55
N SER A 11 8.98 21.34 -5.42
CA SER A 11 8.82 21.28 -6.87
C SER A 11 9.18 19.92 -7.49
N TRP A 12 9.64 18.98 -6.66
CA TRP A 12 9.94 17.64 -7.17
C TRP A 12 8.66 16.93 -7.57
N PRO A 13 8.61 16.37 -8.80
CA PRO A 13 7.42 15.68 -9.30
C PRO A 13 7.22 14.31 -8.68
N PHE A 14 8.03 13.93 -7.70
CA PHE A 14 7.99 12.64 -7.03
C PHE A 14 7.96 12.79 -5.51
N ARG A 15 7.30 11.83 -4.85
CA ARG A 15 7.30 11.64 -3.41
C ARG A 15 7.41 10.15 -3.08
N VAL A 16 8.06 9.86 -1.97
CA VAL A 16 8.17 8.50 -1.44
C VAL A 16 7.32 8.43 -0.18
N GLY A 17 6.47 7.41 -0.10
CA GLY A 17 5.78 7.05 1.11
C GLY A 17 6.29 5.72 1.65
N PHE A 18 6.22 5.56 2.96
CA PHE A 18 6.58 4.34 3.68
C PHE A 18 5.47 4.01 4.66
N GLY A 19 5.14 2.73 4.79
CA GLY A 19 4.24 2.19 5.79
C GLY A 19 4.84 0.95 6.45
N GLU A 20 4.46 0.71 7.67
CA GLU A 20 4.78 -0.50 8.44
C GLU A 20 3.58 -0.91 9.27
N ASP A 21 3.26 -2.21 9.27
CA ASP A 21 2.17 -2.78 10.06
C ASP A 21 2.55 -4.16 10.58
N ALA A 22 1.98 -4.55 11.72
CA ALA A 22 2.20 -5.85 12.32
C ALA A 22 0.96 -6.34 13.06
N HIS A 23 0.57 -7.59 12.81
CA HIS A 23 -0.52 -8.25 13.52
C HIS A 23 -0.04 -9.50 14.24
N ARG A 24 -0.58 -9.70 15.44
CA ARG A 24 -0.50 -10.98 16.13
C ARG A 24 -1.35 -11.99 15.37
N LEU A 25 -0.91 -13.25 15.34
CA LEU A 25 -1.61 -14.35 14.71
C LEU A 25 -2.26 -15.27 15.76
N GLU A 26 -3.49 -15.70 15.50
CA GLU A 26 -4.25 -16.62 16.36
C GLU A 26 -4.92 -17.72 15.52
N ALA A 27 -5.15 -18.87 16.14
CA ALA A 27 -5.89 -19.96 15.54
C ALA A 27 -7.39 -19.60 15.31
N GLY A 28 -7.98 -20.20 14.30
CA GLY A 28 -9.41 -20.00 14.00
C GLY A 28 -9.73 -18.71 13.24
N ARG A 29 -8.72 -17.94 12.85
CA ARG A 29 -8.87 -16.75 12.01
C ARG A 29 -8.38 -17.01 10.59
N ARG A 30 -8.94 -16.30 9.62
CA ARG A 30 -8.43 -16.27 8.25
C ARG A 30 -7.14 -15.46 8.19
N LEU A 31 -6.24 -15.84 7.30
CA LEU A 31 -5.09 -15.03 6.94
C LEU A 31 -5.29 -14.51 5.52
N VAL A 32 -5.42 -13.20 5.39
CA VAL A 32 -5.54 -12.50 4.09
C VAL A 32 -4.34 -11.60 3.92
N LEU A 33 -3.72 -11.62 2.75
CA LEU A 33 -2.55 -10.78 2.44
C LEU A 33 -2.68 -10.22 1.02
N GLY A 34 -2.81 -8.91 0.90
CA GLY A 34 -2.98 -8.22 -0.37
C GLY A 34 -4.31 -8.56 -1.07
N GLY A 35 -5.37 -8.80 -0.30
CA GLY A 35 -6.67 -9.20 -0.79
C GLY A 35 -6.74 -10.67 -1.23
N VAL A 36 -5.73 -11.49 -0.92
CA VAL A 36 -5.63 -12.90 -1.27
C VAL A 36 -5.70 -13.75 -0.01
N ASP A 37 -6.61 -14.72 0.01
CA ASP A 37 -6.66 -15.73 1.06
C ASP A 37 -5.41 -16.61 1.03
N VAL A 38 -4.78 -16.80 2.18
CA VAL A 38 -3.64 -17.72 2.32
C VAL A 38 -4.17 -19.11 2.65
N PRO A 39 -4.13 -20.07 1.71
CA PRO A 39 -4.72 -21.37 1.90
C PRO A 39 -3.98 -22.14 2.98
N HIS A 40 -4.74 -22.94 3.75
CA HIS A 40 -4.22 -23.83 4.81
C HIS A 40 -3.41 -23.11 5.90
N ALA A 41 -3.59 -21.80 6.08
CA ALA A 41 -3.00 -21.10 7.20
C ALA A 41 -3.65 -21.59 8.52
N ALA A 42 -2.80 -22.07 9.43
CA ALA A 42 -3.26 -22.51 10.75
C ALA A 42 -3.64 -21.34 11.66
N LEU A 43 -3.08 -20.17 11.38
CA LEU A 43 -3.24 -18.94 12.14
C LEU A 43 -3.63 -17.79 11.20
N GLY A 44 -4.46 -16.87 11.68
CA GLY A 44 -4.80 -15.64 10.95
C GLY A 44 -4.64 -14.39 11.82
N ALA A 45 -4.66 -13.24 11.20
CA ALA A 45 -4.38 -11.96 11.84
C ALA A 45 -5.46 -11.55 12.85
N VAL A 46 -5.04 -11.03 13.99
CA VAL A 46 -5.90 -10.39 14.98
C VAL A 46 -5.97 -8.90 14.64
N ALA A 47 -7.10 -8.46 14.14
CA ALA A 47 -7.35 -7.07 13.78
C ALA A 47 -8.83 -6.72 13.97
N HIS A 48 -9.15 -5.44 13.89
CA HIS A 48 -10.52 -4.95 13.89
C HIS A 48 -11.20 -5.12 12.51
N SER A 49 -10.42 -4.96 11.42
CA SER A 49 -10.81 -5.26 10.04
C SER A 49 -10.64 -6.76 9.71
N ASP A 50 -10.51 -7.12 8.44
CA ASP A 50 -10.13 -8.46 7.97
C ASP A 50 -8.66 -8.83 8.29
N GLY A 51 -7.85 -7.86 8.75
CA GLY A 51 -6.47 -8.05 9.17
C GLY A 51 -5.48 -8.21 8.02
N ASP A 52 -5.79 -7.69 6.84
CA ASP A 52 -4.87 -7.70 5.71
C ASP A 52 -3.73 -6.70 5.91
N ALA A 53 -2.65 -7.16 6.54
CA ALA A 53 -1.48 -6.35 6.83
C ALA A 53 -0.82 -5.78 5.56
N VAL A 54 -0.94 -6.43 4.40
CA VAL A 54 -0.38 -5.92 3.14
C VAL A 54 -1.18 -4.72 2.65
N LEU A 55 -2.51 -4.78 2.70
CA LEU A 55 -3.34 -3.65 2.28
C LEU A 55 -3.25 -2.47 3.26
N HIS A 56 -3.14 -2.74 4.57
CA HIS A 56 -2.91 -1.69 5.58
C HIS A 56 -1.63 -0.91 5.28
N VAL A 57 -0.52 -1.62 5.09
CA VAL A 57 0.78 -0.97 4.89
C VAL A 57 0.87 -0.23 3.55
N VAL A 58 0.16 -0.70 2.51
CA VAL A 58 0.06 0.01 1.23
C VAL A 58 -0.73 1.30 1.39
N ALA A 59 -1.83 1.29 2.14
CA ALA A 59 -2.61 2.49 2.42
C ALA A 59 -1.79 3.51 3.24
N ASP A 60 -1.08 3.07 4.28
CA ASP A 60 -0.20 3.94 5.06
C ASP A 60 0.93 4.53 4.22
N ALA A 61 1.54 3.75 3.34
CA ALA A 61 2.56 4.24 2.43
C ALA A 61 1.99 5.31 1.47
N LEU A 62 0.76 5.14 0.97
CA LEU A 62 0.09 6.16 0.16
C LEU A 62 -0.12 7.46 0.93
N LEU A 63 -0.64 7.38 2.16
CA LEU A 63 -0.94 8.54 3.00
C LEU A 63 0.35 9.27 3.44
N SER A 64 1.35 8.52 3.91
CA SER A 64 2.61 9.08 4.40
C SER A 64 3.38 9.83 3.31
N GLY A 65 3.31 9.39 2.05
CA GLY A 65 3.94 10.06 0.91
C GLY A 65 3.49 11.50 0.71
N LEU A 66 2.29 11.84 1.19
CA LEU A 66 1.72 13.19 1.14
C LEU A 66 1.52 13.83 2.52
N ALA A 67 2.12 13.27 3.56
CA ALA A 67 2.00 13.74 4.95
C ALA A 67 0.53 13.83 5.41
N LEU A 68 -0.29 12.81 5.09
CA LEU A 68 -1.71 12.75 5.39
C LEU A 68 -2.02 11.94 6.67
N GLY A 69 -1.00 11.59 7.45
CA GLY A 69 -1.11 10.73 8.62
C GLY A 69 -1.12 9.25 8.24
N ASP A 70 -1.92 8.47 8.93
CA ASP A 70 -2.05 7.03 8.82
C ASP A 70 -3.51 6.57 8.73
N ILE A 71 -3.72 5.26 8.53
CA ILE A 71 -5.07 4.69 8.41
C ILE A 71 -5.89 4.83 9.70
N GLY A 72 -5.26 4.87 10.88
CA GLY A 72 -5.96 5.02 12.16
C GLY A 72 -6.70 6.34 12.29
N GLY A 73 -6.21 7.40 11.64
CA GLY A 73 -6.90 8.69 11.59
C GLY A 73 -8.18 8.68 10.74
N TYR A 74 -8.30 7.76 9.78
CA TYR A 74 -9.47 7.64 8.88
C TYR A 74 -10.40 6.49 9.28
N PHE A 75 -9.86 5.43 9.86
CA PHE A 75 -10.55 4.19 10.22
C PHE A 75 -10.19 3.80 11.66
N PRO A 76 -10.61 4.57 12.66
CA PRO A 76 -10.28 4.26 14.04
C PRO A 76 -10.84 2.89 14.46
N ASP A 77 -10.02 2.09 15.09
CA ASP A 77 -10.36 0.74 15.58
C ASP A 77 -11.43 0.73 16.67
N THR A 78 -11.68 1.89 17.27
CA THR A 78 -12.77 2.10 18.25
C THR A 78 -14.15 2.22 17.61
N ALA A 79 -14.25 2.41 16.29
CA ALA A 79 -15.51 2.61 15.59
C ALA A 79 -16.07 1.28 15.08
N GLU A 80 -17.18 0.82 15.69
CA GLU A 80 -17.83 -0.46 15.41
C GLU A 80 -18.19 -0.68 13.93
N GLN A 81 -18.48 0.41 13.21
CA GLN A 81 -18.81 0.37 11.77
C GLN A 81 -17.70 -0.21 10.90
N TRP A 82 -16.46 -0.24 11.38
CA TRP A 82 -15.31 -0.79 10.64
C TRP A 82 -14.96 -2.23 11.02
N ARG A 83 -15.72 -2.83 11.94
CA ARG A 83 -15.48 -4.20 12.38
C ARG A 83 -15.67 -5.20 11.23
N GLY A 84 -14.63 -5.99 10.96
CA GLY A 84 -14.62 -6.98 9.89
C GLY A 84 -14.62 -6.40 8.48
N MET A 85 -14.34 -5.09 8.33
CA MET A 85 -14.28 -4.43 7.03
C MET A 85 -13.19 -5.02 6.14
N ASP A 86 -13.49 -5.13 4.85
CA ASP A 86 -12.51 -5.49 3.81
C ASP A 86 -11.49 -4.35 3.67
N SER A 87 -10.21 -4.66 3.85
CA SER A 87 -9.12 -3.67 3.80
C SER A 87 -8.91 -3.05 2.41
N ARG A 88 -9.55 -3.58 1.35
CA ARG A 88 -9.60 -2.89 0.06
C ARG A 88 -10.22 -1.51 0.15
N VAL A 89 -11.26 -1.34 1.00
CA VAL A 89 -11.91 -0.04 1.25
C VAL A 89 -10.91 0.98 1.80
N ILE A 90 -9.98 0.53 2.66
CA ILE A 90 -8.93 1.38 3.23
C ILE A 90 -7.99 1.89 2.12
N VAL A 91 -7.53 0.99 1.25
CA VAL A 91 -6.65 1.34 0.12
C VAL A 91 -7.36 2.27 -0.86
N GLU A 92 -8.61 1.97 -1.20
CA GLU A 92 -9.42 2.81 -2.10
C GLU A 92 -9.57 4.24 -1.57
N ARG A 93 -9.82 4.39 -0.27
CA ARG A 93 -9.91 5.71 0.37
C ARG A 93 -8.56 6.43 0.37
N ALA A 94 -7.46 5.76 0.73
CA ALA A 94 -6.13 6.34 0.69
C ALA A 94 -5.76 6.79 -0.73
N LEU A 95 -6.05 5.96 -1.74
CA LEU A 95 -5.81 6.27 -3.15
C LEU A 95 -6.64 7.45 -3.63
N ALA A 96 -7.91 7.56 -3.20
CA ALA A 96 -8.75 8.71 -3.53
C ALA A 96 -8.15 10.00 -2.96
N LEU A 97 -7.72 10.01 -1.70
CA LEU A 97 -7.06 11.16 -1.07
C LEU A 97 -5.78 11.60 -1.77
N VAL A 98 -5.00 10.64 -2.27
CA VAL A 98 -3.79 10.90 -3.05
C VAL A 98 -4.14 11.55 -4.40
N ARG A 99 -5.16 11.01 -5.11
CA ARG A 99 -5.64 11.52 -6.41
C ARG A 99 -6.26 12.90 -6.30
N GLU A 100 -7.03 13.17 -5.26
CA GLU A 100 -7.62 14.50 -4.96
C GLU A 100 -6.53 15.59 -4.86
N ARG A 101 -5.30 15.22 -4.47
CA ARG A 101 -4.15 16.13 -4.37
C ARG A 101 -3.29 16.19 -5.64
N GLY A 102 -3.75 15.56 -6.71
CA GLY A 102 -3.05 15.54 -8.01
C GLY A 102 -1.84 14.62 -8.04
N TRP A 103 -1.85 13.53 -7.26
CA TRP A 103 -0.78 12.54 -7.25
C TRP A 103 -1.31 11.15 -7.62
N VAL A 104 -0.43 10.29 -8.12
CA VAL A 104 -0.72 8.90 -8.44
C VAL A 104 0.43 8.00 -8.02
N PRO A 105 0.17 6.75 -7.61
CA PRO A 105 1.24 5.77 -7.42
C PRO A 105 1.88 5.41 -8.76
N VAL A 106 3.19 5.15 -8.74
CA VAL A 106 3.99 4.72 -9.90
C VAL A 106 4.46 3.29 -9.73
N ASN A 107 4.97 2.98 -8.54
CA ASN A 107 5.32 1.61 -8.16
C ASN A 107 5.20 1.41 -6.66
N VAL A 108 5.13 0.14 -6.27
CA VAL A 108 5.04 -0.30 -4.88
C VAL A 108 6.02 -1.44 -4.64
N ALA A 109 6.75 -1.38 -3.54
CA ALA A 109 7.52 -2.51 -3.03
C ALA A 109 6.98 -2.92 -1.67
N VAL A 110 6.61 -4.20 -1.53
CA VAL A 110 6.08 -4.79 -0.28
C VAL A 110 7.01 -5.89 0.22
N VAL A 111 7.29 -5.87 1.51
CA VAL A 111 7.97 -6.95 2.22
C VAL A 111 7.02 -7.52 3.26
N VAL A 112 6.80 -8.83 3.23
CA VAL A 112 6.03 -9.56 4.24
C VAL A 112 6.98 -10.47 5.01
N THR A 113 7.05 -10.31 6.33
CA THR A 113 7.78 -11.21 7.23
C THR A 113 6.77 -12.12 7.92
N LEU A 114 6.86 -13.42 7.63
CA LEU A 114 5.97 -14.46 8.16
C LEU A 114 6.71 -15.79 8.19
N ASP A 115 6.73 -16.47 9.32
CA ASP A 115 7.43 -17.75 9.44
C ASP A 115 6.67 -18.90 8.77
N ARG A 116 5.37 -18.95 8.93
CA ARG A 116 4.46 -19.96 8.37
C ARG A 116 3.09 -19.39 8.04
N PRO A 117 2.43 -19.85 6.95
CA PRO A 117 2.94 -20.76 5.92
C PRO A 117 3.94 -20.08 4.95
N LYS A 118 4.57 -20.86 4.05
CA LYS A 118 5.44 -20.30 2.99
C LYS A 118 4.58 -19.62 1.92
N LEU A 119 4.84 -18.34 1.67
CA LEU A 119 4.03 -17.49 0.79
C LEU A 119 4.52 -17.46 -0.68
N GLY A 120 5.65 -18.11 -0.99
CA GLY A 120 6.25 -18.09 -2.33
C GLY A 120 5.28 -18.31 -3.49
N PRO A 121 4.39 -19.33 -3.43
CA PRO A 121 3.41 -19.60 -4.49
C PRO A 121 2.40 -18.48 -4.73
N LEU A 122 2.10 -17.66 -3.72
CA LEU A 122 1.09 -16.59 -3.78
C LEU A 122 1.66 -15.25 -4.28
N ARG A 123 2.97 -15.14 -4.49
CA ARG A 123 3.63 -13.88 -4.85
C ARG A 123 2.97 -13.17 -6.04
N ALA A 124 2.77 -13.89 -7.13
CA ALA A 124 2.21 -13.32 -8.34
C ALA A 124 0.73 -12.92 -8.18
N GLU A 125 -0.01 -13.64 -7.37
CA GLU A 125 -1.41 -13.36 -7.10
C GLU A 125 -1.55 -12.10 -6.23
N ILE A 126 -0.78 -12.01 -5.15
CA ILE A 126 -0.73 -10.81 -4.28
C ILE A 126 -0.31 -9.58 -5.09
N ALA A 127 0.74 -9.69 -5.91
CA ALA A 127 1.20 -8.59 -6.74
C ALA A 127 0.10 -8.10 -7.71
N ARG A 128 -0.60 -9.02 -8.39
CA ARG A 128 -1.72 -8.69 -9.28
C ARG A 128 -2.89 -8.03 -8.54
N SER A 129 -3.24 -8.54 -7.36
CA SER A 129 -4.33 -8.00 -6.55
C SER A 129 -4.04 -6.55 -6.12
N VAL A 130 -2.85 -6.29 -5.57
CA VAL A 130 -2.42 -4.94 -5.18
C VAL A 130 -2.33 -4.02 -6.40
N ALA A 131 -1.77 -4.49 -7.52
CA ALA A 131 -1.68 -3.72 -8.76
C ALA A 131 -3.05 -3.29 -9.27
N ALA A 132 -4.03 -4.20 -9.27
CA ALA A 132 -5.40 -3.91 -9.70
C ALA A 132 -6.04 -2.80 -8.84
N LEU A 133 -5.90 -2.87 -7.51
CA LEU A 133 -6.41 -1.84 -6.60
C LEU A 133 -5.80 -0.46 -6.87
N LEU A 134 -4.51 -0.42 -7.18
CA LEU A 134 -3.78 0.83 -7.41
C LEU A 134 -3.87 1.33 -8.86
N SER A 135 -4.47 0.56 -9.76
CA SER A 135 -4.48 0.82 -11.22
C SER A 135 -3.07 0.84 -11.81
N LEU A 136 -2.20 -0.07 -11.34
CA LEU A 136 -0.82 -0.24 -11.80
C LEU A 136 -0.69 -1.49 -12.67
N PRO A 137 0.29 -1.54 -13.60
CA PRO A 137 0.74 -2.79 -14.17
C PRO A 137 1.28 -3.74 -13.08
N PRO A 138 1.03 -5.06 -13.16
CA PRO A 138 1.56 -6.00 -12.16
C PRO A 138 3.09 -5.98 -12.00
N GLY A 139 3.83 -5.58 -13.04
CA GLY A 139 5.28 -5.43 -13.02
C GLY A 139 5.79 -4.27 -12.14
N ASP A 140 4.91 -3.33 -11.79
CA ASP A 140 5.25 -2.20 -10.93
C ASP A 140 4.94 -2.47 -9.44
N VAL A 141 4.51 -3.70 -9.10
CA VAL A 141 4.28 -4.14 -7.72
C VAL A 141 5.24 -5.27 -7.37
N GLY A 142 6.28 -4.93 -6.61
CA GLY A 142 7.25 -5.88 -6.07
C GLY A 142 6.77 -6.47 -4.73
N VAL A 143 6.72 -7.82 -4.62
CA VAL A 143 6.39 -8.50 -3.36
C VAL A 143 7.53 -9.43 -2.97
N SER A 144 8.04 -9.29 -1.77
CA SER A 144 9.08 -10.15 -1.20
C SER A 144 8.65 -10.74 0.14
N PHE A 145 9.12 -11.96 0.41
CA PHE A 145 8.82 -12.67 1.64
C PHE A 145 10.08 -12.93 2.43
N LYS A 146 9.99 -12.76 3.73
CA LYS A 146 11.03 -13.02 4.72
C LYS A 146 10.46 -13.92 5.81
N THR A 147 11.34 -14.51 6.61
CA THR A 147 11.00 -15.13 7.89
C THR A 147 11.56 -14.28 9.02
N SER A 148 11.00 -14.42 10.21
CA SER A 148 11.60 -13.85 11.43
C SER A 148 12.72 -14.70 12.00
N GLU A 149 13.09 -15.80 11.31
CA GLU A 149 14.02 -16.82 11.81
C GLU A 149 13.59 -17.42 13.17
N GLY A 150 12.26 -17.49 13.38
CA GLY A 150 11.69 -17.99 14.63
C GLY A 150 11.64 -17.00 15.78
N LEU A 151 12.05 -15.75 15.55
CA LEU A 151 12.04 -14.72 16.62
C LEU A 151 10.62 -14.21 16.90
N ALA A 152 9.72 -14.27 15.92
CA ALA A 152 8.34 -13.80 16.04
C ALA A 152 7.34 -14.74 15.33
N PRO A 153 7.24 -16.02 15.74
CA PRO A 153 6.47 -17.05 15.02
C PRO A 153 4.95 -16.80 15.01
N LEU A 154 4.45 -15.98 15.92
CA LEU A 154 3.03 -15.63 16.05
C LEU A 154 2.72 -14.21 15.55
N HIS A 155 3.53 -13.69 14.64
CA HIS A 155 3.34 -12.37 14.04
C HIS A 155 3.45 -12.44 12.52
N VAL A 156 2.66 -11.60 11.86
CA VAL A 156 2.92 -11.13 10.50
C VAL A 156 3.34 -9.68 10.59
N GLN A 157 4.44 -9.33 9.95
CA GLN A 157 4.91 -7.94 9.83
C GLN A 157 5.06 -7.59 8.37
N THR A 158 4.61 -6.40 7.99
CA THR A 158 4.64 -5.91 6.62
C THR A 158 5.24 -4.52 6.56
N ARG A 159 5.93 -4.26 5.45
CA ARG A 159 6.45 -2.93 5.11
C ARG A 159 6.16 -2.66 3.66
N ALA A 160 5.83 -1.42 3.34
CA ALA A 160 5.70 -0.98 1.95
C ALA A 160 6.40 0.34 1.72
N THR A 161 6.90 0.49 0.51
CA THR A 161 7.36 1.77 -0.03
C THR A 161 6.58 2.03 -1.30
N VAL A 162 6.04 3.25 -1.43
CA VAL A 162 5.32 3.70 -2.62
C VAL A 162 6.05 4.90 -3.20
N LEU A 163 6.31 4.88 -4.51
CA LEU A 163 6.67 6.06 -5.25
C LEU A 163 5.40 6.71 -5.80
N LEU A 164 5.20 7.98 -5.50
CA LEU A 164 4.13 8.81 -6.05
C LEU A 164 4.71 9.78 -7.08
N ALA A 165 3.99 9.98 -8.18
CA ALA A 165 4.28 11.03 -9.16
C ALA A 165 3.14 12.04 -9.18
N ARG A 166 3.49 13.30 -9.47
CA ARG A 166 2.52 14.36 -9.66
C ARG A 166 1.84 14.20 -11.03
N LEU A 167 0.51 14.25 -11.05
CA LEU A 167 -0.22 14.35 -12.31
C LEU A 167 0.14 15.70 -12.95
N LEU A 168 0.86 15.65 -14.05
CA LEU A 168 1.07 16.83 -14.88
C LEU A 168 -0.26 17.12 -15.59
N ALA A 169 -0.75 18.36 -15.49
CA ALA A 169 -1.85 18.78 -16.35
C ALA A 169 -1.44 18.47 -17.81
N ARG A 170 -2.30 17.80 -18.57
CA ARG A 170 -2.08 17.68 -20.02
C ARG A 170 -1.95 19.10 -20.55
N VAL A 171 -0.78 19.43 -21.05
CA VAL A 171 -0.63 20.62 -21.90
C VAL A 171 -1.48 20.30 -23.12
N GLU A 172 -2.65 20.93 -23.23
CA GLU A 172 -3.41 20.91 -24.46
C GLU A 172 -2.45 21.37 -25.56
N ALA A 173 -2.25 20.52 -26.57
CA ALA A 173 -1.47 20.91 -27.73
C ALA A 173 -2.11 22.18 -28.27
N ALA A 174 -1.33 23.26 -28.31
CA ALA A 174 -1.77 24.51 -28.90
C ALA A 174 -2.36 24.21 -30.29
N PRO A 175 -3.54 24.74 -30.64
CA PRO A 175 -4.09 24.55 -31.96
C PRO A 175 -3.05 25.01 -32.96
N GLY A 176 -2.70 24.10 -33.89
CA GLY A 176 -1.69 24.36 -34.91
C GLY A 176 -1.99 25.69 -35.61
N VAL A 177 -1.01 26.59 -35.58
CA VAL A 177 -1.04 27.79 -36.41
C VAL A 177 -1.05 27.30 -37.87
N GLY A 178 -2.22 27.30 -38.46
CA GLY A 178 -2.34 27.08 -39.89
C GLY A 178 -1.54 28.16 -40.61
N GLY A 179 -0.47 27.72 -41.26
CA GLY A 179 0.25 28.58 -42.23
C GLY A 179 -0.55 28.63 -43.52
N GLU A 180 -0.93 29.79 -43.91
CA GLU A 180 -1.27 30.14 -45.28
C GLU A 180 -0.01 30.13 -46.17
#